data_095dd03161ebaa175d5171df6ae96e4f
#
_entry.id   095dd03161ebaa175d5171df6ae96e4f
#
_cell.length_a   1.000
_cell.length_b   1.000
_cell.length_c   1.000
_cell.angle_alpha   90.00
_cell.angle_beta   90.00
_cell.angle_gamma   90.00
#
_symmetry.space_group_name_H-M   'P 1'
#
loop_
_entity.id
_entity.type
_entity.pdbx_description
1 polymer ?
#
loop_
_entity_poly.entity_id
_entity_poly.type
_entity_poly.pdbx_seq_one_letter_code
_entity_poly.pdbx_strand_id
1 'polypeptide(L)'
;MRYIHHGCLKMWFANKRIMKATNIVTTFFWKNLECELCKTPYPYETRSLDGKKMLNIIEYDTPEAEEEGQDAHYIVLESISSNTSKVIHVIDMNDTNSLFIGRGHDAQVRVTDISVSRLHA
;
A
#
# COMPACT_ATOMS: atom_id res chain seq x y z
N MET A 1 -13.01 18.09 -12.50
CA MET A 1 -12.04 18.93 -11.78
C MET A 1 -10.71 18.94 -12.54
N ARG A 2 -10.23 20.10 -12.96
CA ARG A 2 -8.95 20.18 -13.69
C ARG A 2 -7.73 20.26 -12.78
N TYR A 3 -7.87 20.86 -11.60
CA TYR A 3 -6.76 21.09 -10.69
C TYR A 3 -7.17 20.81 -9.25
N ILE A 4 -6.25 20.26 -8.49
CA ILE A 4 -6.36 20.05 -7.06
C ILE A 4 -4.98 20.23 -6.45
N HIS A 5 -4.92 20.78 -5.24
CA HIS A 5 -3.67 20.83 -4.49
C HIS A 5 -3.17 19.41 -4.17
N HIS A 6 -1.88 19.15 -4.41
CA HIS A 6 -1.27 17.88 -4.10
C HIS A 6 -1.44 17.50 -2.62
N GLY A 7 -1.24 18.44 -1.71
CA GLY A 7 -1.44 18.21 -0.28
C GLY A 7 -2.89 17.85 0.08
N CYS A 8 -3.87 18.49 -0.55
CA CYS A 8 -5.28 18.18 -0.34
C CYS A 8 -5.64 16.77 -0.83
N LEU A 9 -5.12 16.38 -1.99
CA LEU A 9 -5.32 15.04 -2.54
C LEU A 9 -4.67 13.98 -1.65
N LYS A 10 -3.45 14.22 -1.15
CA LYS A 10 -2.79 13.31 -0.20
C LYS A 10 -3.59 13.12 1.08
N MET A 11 -4.15 14.19 1.63
CA MET A 11 -5.02 14.12 2.82
C MET A 11 -6.28 13.32 2.55
N TRP A 12 -6.89 13.50 1.39
CA TRP A 12 -8.07 12.73 0.99
C TRP A 12 -7.75 11.23 0.89
N PHE A 13 -6.64 10.87 0.26
CA PHE A 13 -6.16 9.48 0.20
C PHE A 13 -5.86 8.92 1.60
N ALA A 14 -5.20 9.69 2.45
CA ALA A 14 -4.89 9.27 3.82
C ALA A 14 -6.17 8.99 4.63
N ASN A 15 -7.22 9.79 4.45
CA ASN A 15 -8.51 9.59 5.11
C ASN A 15 -9.29 8.36 4.57
N LYS A 16 -9.02 7.95 3.35
CA LYS A 16 -9.60 6.74 2.74
C LYS A 16 -8.85 5.46 3.11
N ARG A 17 -7.68 5.57 3.72
CA ARG A 17 -6.83 4.45 4.06
C ARG A 17 -7.38 3.66 5.25
N ILE A 18 -7.46 2.35 5.08
CA ILE A 18 -7.74 1.40 6.15
C ILE A 18 -6.43 0.67 6.47
N MET A 19 -6.07 0.60 7.73
CA MET A 19 -4.84 -0.05 8.18
C MET A 19 -5.16 -1.23 9.09
N LYS A 20 -4.48 -2.36 8.85
CA LYS A 20 -4.48 -3.52 9.73
C LYS A 20 -3.03 -3.92 10.01
N ALA A 21 -2.67 -4.07 11.27
CA ALA A 21 -1.32 -4.44 11.66
C ALA A 21 -1.32 -5.73 12.47
N THR A 22 -0.37 -6.59 12.16
CA THR A 22 0.05 -7.73 12.99
C THR A 22 1.48 -7.51 13.45
N ASN A 23 2.10 -8.50 14.13
CA ASN A 23 3.47 -8.36 14.64
C ASN A 23 4.49 -8.09 13.52
N ILE A 24 4.30 -8.67 12.33
CA ILE A 24 5.27 -8.59 11.23
C ILE A 24 4.71 -7.98 9.95
N VAL A 25 3.39 -7.91 9.79
CA VAL A 25 2.74 -7.40 8.56
C VAL A 25 1.84 -6.24 8.89
N THR A 26 2.03 -5.12 8.20
CA THR A 26 1.11 -4.00 8.20
C THR A 26 0.46 -3.91 6.83
N THR A 27 -0.86 -4.00 6.78
CA THR A 27 -1.62 -3.92 5.54
C THR A 27 -2.34 -2.59 5.45
N PHE A 28 -2.11 -1.88 4.35
CA PHE A 28 -2.81 -0.66 4.00
C PHE A 28 -3.76 -0.94 2.84
N PHE A 29 -4.99 -0.48 2.95
CA PHE A 29 -6.00 -0.70 1.94
C PHE A 29 -6.75 0.58 1.62
N TRP A 30 -6.88 0.86 0.33
CA TRP A 30 -7.66 1.98 -0.20
C TRP A 30 -8.74 1.45 -1.13
N LYS A 31 -9.96 1.91 -0.93
CA LYS A 31 -11.14 1.61 -1.75
C LYS A 31 -11.65 2.85 -2.47
N ASN A 32 -12.23 2.65 -3.64
CA ASN A 32 -12.93 3.71 -4.36
C ASN A 32 -12.06 4.95 -4.59
N LEU A 33 -10.84 4.74 -5.04
CA LEU A 33 -9.91 5.81 -5.39
C LEU A 33 -10.26 6.41 -6.76
N GLU A 34 -11.47 6.92 -6.86
CA GLU A 34 -12.00 7.55 -8.07
C GLU A 34 -12.77 8.83 -7.71
N CYS A 35 -12.89 9.72 -8.68
CA CYS A 35 -13.69 10.92 -8.53
C CYS A 35 -15.15 10.56 -8.30
N GLU A 36 -15.76 11.07 -7.26
CA GLU A 36 -17.17 10.82 -6.91
C GLU A 36 -18.14 11.35 -7.97
N LEU A 37 -17.73 12.35 -8.73
CA LEU A 37 -18.56 12.99 -9.74
C LEU A 37 -18.46 12.31 -11.11
N CYS A 38 -17.26 12.14 -11.63
CA CYS A 38 -17.05 11.61 -13.00
C CYS A 38 -16.60 10.14 -13.03
N LYS A 39 -16.36 9.52 -11.87
CA LYS A 39 -15.93 8.12 -11.73
C LYS A 39 -14.59 7.80 -12.40
N THR A 40 -13.78 8.81 -12.72
CA THR A 40 -12.44 8.61 -13.25
C THR A 40 -11.49 8.22 -12.11
N PRO A 41 -10.70 7.13 -12.23
CA PRO A 41 -9.71 6.77 -11.22
C PRO A 41 -8.66 7.87 -11.04
N TYR A 42 -8.29 8.13 -9.79
CA TYR A 42 -7.18 9.04 -9.50
C TYR A 42 -5.84 8.34 -9.76
N PRO A 43 -4.85 9.06 -10.27
CA PRO A 43 -3.50 8.53 -10.38
C PRO A 43 -2.88 8.37 -9.00
N TYR A 44 -1.99 7.38 -8.85
CA TYR A 44 -1.22 7.19 -7.61
C TYR A 44 0.02 8.08 -7.55
N GLU A 45 0.42 8.60 -8.69
CA GLU A 45 1.55 9.51 -8.84
C GLU A 45 1.15 10.70 -9.70
N THR A 46 1.64 11.87 -9.36
CA THR A 46 1.45 13.09 -10.15
C THR A 46 2.79 13.73 -10.46
N ARG A 47 2.81 14.53 -11.51
CA ARG A 47 3.98 15.31 -11.88
C ARG A 47 3.91 16.70 -11.25
N SER A 48 5.03 17.21 -10.75
CA SER A 48 5.10 18.58 -10.25
C SER A 48 4.84 19.61 -11.36
N LEU A 49 4.50 20.84 -10.98
CA LEU A 49 4.20 21.90 -11.94
C LEU A 49 5.35 22.19 -12.91
N ASP A 50 6.59 22.09 -12.47
CA ASP A 50 7.77 22.26 -13.31
C ASP A 50 8.10 21.02 -14.16
N GLY A 51 7.36 19.92 -13.99
CA GLY A 51 7.55 18.66 -14.71
C GLY A 51 8.79 17.86 -14.32
N LYS A 52 9.57 18.31 -13.33
CA LYS A 52 10.87 17.70 -12.97
C LYS A 52 10.76 16.56 -11.96
N LYS A 53 9.70 16.51 -11.16
CA LYS A 53 9.53 15.53 -10.08
C LYS A 53 8.22 14.75 -10.24
N MET A 54 8.29 13.46 -9.98
CA MET A 54 7.10 12.63 -9.73
C MET A 54 6.77 12.66 -8.24
N LEU A 55 5.51 12.92 -7.93
CA LEU A 55 5.01 13.04 -6.56
C LEU A 55 4.07 11.88 -6.28
N ASN A 56 4.38 11.10 -5.26
CA ASN A 56 3.51 10.04 -4.78
C ASN A 56 2.33 10.62 -4.00
N ILE A 57 1.14 10.12 -4.29
CA ILE A 57 -0.08 10.48 -3.58
C ILE A 57 -0.37 9.50 -2.46
N ILE A 58 -0.07 8.22 -2.67
CA ILE A 58 -0.21 7.17 -1.67
C ILE A 58 1.02 7.17 -0.76
N GLU A 59 0.77 7.28 0.53
CA GLU A 59 1.80 7.22 1.57
C GLU A 59 1.50 6.11 2.57
N TYR A 60 2.54 5.45 3.03
CA TYR A 60 2.48 4.43 4.06
C TYR A 60 3.80 4.39 4.83
N ASP A 61 3.71 3.96 6.07
CA ASP A 61 4.88 3.86 6.94
C ASP A 61 5.64 2.56 6.64
N THR A 62 6.97 2.65 6.65
CA THR A 62 7.86 1.50 6.51
C THR A 62 8.63 1.27 7.82
N PRO A 63 9.08 0.01 8.09
CA PRO A 63 9.90 -0.26 9.26
C PRO A 63 11.19 0.55 9.25
N GLU A 64 11.59 1.00 10.44
CA GLU A 64 12.89 1.64 10.65
C GLU A 64 13.92 0.59 11.07
N ALA A 65 15.20 0.89 10.86
CA ALA A 65 16.28 0.05 11.35
C ALA A 65 16.30 0.04 12.90
N GLU A 66 16.49 -1.13 13.50
CA GLU A 66 16.53 -1.25 14.96
C GLU A 66 17.79 -0.62 15.57
N GLU A 67 18.88 -0.58 14.82
CA GLU A 67 20.13 0.00 15.25
C GLU A 67 20.60 1.11 14.29
N GLU A 68 21.20 2.14 14.87
CA GLU A 68 21.76 3.24 14.11
C GLU A 68 22.87 2.76 13.15
N GLY A 69 22.76 3.13 11.87
CA GLY A 69 23.71 2.74 10.82
C GLY A 69 23.41 1.40 10.15
N GLN A 70 22.32 0.72 10.48
CA GLN A 70 21.82 -0.46 9.79
C GLN A 70 20.63 -0.11 8.87
N ASP A 71 20.51 -0.84 7.77
CA ASP A 71 19.34 -0.74 6.91
C ASP A 71 18.19 -1.58 7.47
N ALA A 72 16.97 -1.06 7.41
CA ALA A 72 15.79 -1.81 7.75
C ALA A 72 15.53 -2.90 6.70
N HIS A 73 15.22 -4.11 7.15
CA HIS A 73 14.88 -5.23 6.28
C HIS A 73 13.38 -5.40 6.21
N TYR A 74 12.77 -5.08 5.08
CA TYR A 74 11.35 -5.25 4.87
C TYR A 74 11.03 -5.53 3.40
N ILE A 75 9.85 -6.11 3.17
CA ILE A 75 9.31 -6.37 1.83
C ILE A 75 8.00 -5.61 1.68
N VAL A 76 7.80 -4.99 0.53
CA VAL A 76 6.54 -4.34 0.18
C VAL A 76 5.91 -5.09 -0.98
N LEU A 77 4.67 -5.55 -0.78
CA LEU A 77 3.85 -6.18 -1.81
C LEU A 77 2.69 -5.26 -2.15
N GLU A 78 2.61 -4.85 -3.41
CA GLU A 78 1.55 -3.98 -3.91
C GLU A 78 0.63 -4.72 -4.86
N SER A 79 -0.68 -4.46 -4.76
CA SER A 79 -1.65 -4.95 -5.75
C SER A 79 -1.52 -4.17 -7.07
N ILE A 80 -1.66 -4.89 -8.18
CA ILE A 80 -1.59 -4.30 -9.53
C ILE A 80 -2.86 -4.53 -10.34
N SER A 81 -3.85 -5.20 -9.78
CA SER A 81 -5.01 -5.73 -10.51
C SER A 81 -6.19 -4.75 -10.65
N SER A 82 -6.18 -3.63 -9.96
CA SER A 82 -7.29 -2.68 -9.96
C SER A 82 -6.82 -1.24 -10.08
N ASN A 83 -7.60 -0.41 -10.77
CA ASN A 83 -7.37 1.03 -10.89
C ASN A 83 -8.03 1.86 -9.78
N THR A 84 -9.00 1.28 -9.07
CA THR A 84 -9.83 1.99 -8.08
C THR A 84 -9.62 1.52 -6.65
N SER A 85 -8.84 0.47 -6.46
CA SER A 85 -8.45 0.01 -5.14
C SER A 85 -6.98 -0.35 -5.10
N LYS A 86 -6.36 -0.17 -3.96
CA LYS A 86 -4.95 -0.43 -3.75
C LYS A 86 -4.76 -1.17 -2.43
N VAL A 87 -3.99 -2.23 -2.45
CA VAL A 87 -3.57 -2.96 -1.25
C VAL A 87 -2.04 -2.96 -1.20
N ILE A 88 -1.49 -2.59 -0.07
CA ILE A 88 -0.06 -2.63 0.18
C ILE A 88 0.18 -3.40 1.47
N HIS A 89 0.97 -4.47 1.38
CA HIS A 89 1.46 -5.21 2.54
C HIS A 89 2.92 -4.83 2.77
N VAL A 90 3.20 -4.26 3.93
CA VAL A 90 4.55 -3.97 4.39
C VAL A 90 4.95 -5.02 5.42
N ILE A 91 5.96 -5.80 5.12
CA ILE A 91 6.37 -6.97 5.89
C ILE A 91 7.73 -6.69 6.51
N ASP A 92 7.76 -6.67 7.83
CA ASP A 92 8.99 -6.53 8.59
C ASP A 92 9.75 -7.86 8.59
N MET A 93 10.96 -7.87 8.06
CA MET A 93 11.83 -9.04 7.96
C MET A 93 13.03 -8.98 8.91
N ASN A 94 13.07 -8.05 9.84
CA ASN A 94 14.21 -7.92 10.76
C ASN A 94 14.42 -9.19 11.60
N ASP A 95 13.32 -9.77 12.11
CA ASP A 95 13.35 -10.96 12.96
C ASP A 95 12.77 -12.22 12.28
N THR A 96 12.40 -12.12 11.00
CA THR A 96 11.69 -13.19 10.27
C THR A 96 12.44 -13.57 9.01
N ASN A 97 12.73 -14.85 8.84
CA ASN A 97 13.41 -15.38 7.66
C ASN A 97 12.45 -15.97 6.61
N SER A 98 11.23 -16.27 7.01
CA SER A 98 10.23 -16.85 6.11
C SER A 98 8.83 -16.48 6.56
N LEU A 99 7.92 -16.42 5.59
CA LEU A 99 6.50 -16.19 5.84
C LEU A 99 5.67 -16.88 4.77
N PHE A 100 4.39 -17.08 5.05
CA PHE A 100 3.45 -17.68 4.11
C PHE A 100 2.49 -16.63 3.54
N ILE A 101 2.25 -16.73 2.25
CA ILE A 101 1.28 -15.91 1.53
C ILE A 101 0.16 -16.84 1.04
N GLY A 102 -1.08 -16.49 1.32
CA GLY A 102 -2.19 -17.30 0.88
C GLY A 102 -3.54 -16.84 1.42
N ARG A 103 -4.57 -17.61 1.14
CA ARG A 103 -5.93 -17.33 1.54
C ARG A 103 -6.27 -17.83 2.95
N GLY A 104 -5.51 -18.78 3.46
CA GLY A 104 -5.73 -19.41 4.76
C GLY A 104 -5.45 -18.49 5.94
N HIS A 105 -6.02 -18.84 7.10
CA HIS A 105 -5.80 -18.09 8.34
C HIS A 105 -4.36 -18.20 8.87
N ASP A 106 -3.63 -19.24 8.47
CA ASP A 106 -2.25 -19.49 8.85
C ASP A 106 -1.24 -18.64 8.05
N ALA A 107 -1.68 -18.02 6.96
CA ALA A 107 -0.83 -17.15 6.15
C ALA A 107 -0.65 -15.79 6.83
N GLN A 108 0.59 -15.32 6.95
CA GLN A 108 0.91 -14.00 7.47
C GLN A 108 0.45 -12.89 6.52
N VAL A 109 0.63 -13.10 5.21
CA VAL A 109 0.07 -12.22 4.19
C VAL A 109 -1.17 -12.89 3.62
N ARG A 110 -2.33 -12.37 3.96
CA ARG A 110 -3.60 -12.96 3.57
C ARG A 110 -4.15 -12.31 2.31
N VAL A 111 -4.35 -13.14 1.29
CA VAL A 111 -4.99 -12.75 0.03
C VAL A 111 -6.34 -13.47 -0.06
N THR A 112 -7.42 -12.71 -0.09
CA THR A 112 -8.79 -13.26 0.01
C THR A 112 -9.38 -13.74 -1.31
N ASP A 113 -8.65 -13.64 -2.40
CA ASP A 113 -9.11 -14.10 -3.72
C ASP A 113 -9.26 -15.62 -3.75
N ILE A 114 -10.38 -16.09 -4.29
CA ILE A 114 -10.71 -17.50 -4.38
C ILE A 114 -9.73 -18.30 -5.25
N SER A 115 -9.05 -17.66 -6.19
CA SER A 115 -8.04 -18.28 -7.06
C SER A 115 -6.72 -18.56 -6.34
N VAL A 116 -6.52 -17.97 -5.16
CA VAL A 116 -5.31 -18.16 -4.35
C VAL A 116 -5.50 -19.32 -3.38
N SER A 117 -4.54 -20.25 -3.32
CA SER A 117 -4.60 -21.36 -2.37
C SER A 117 -4.41 -20.88 -0.93
N ARG A 118 -4.76 -21.73 0.05
CA ARG A 118 -4.60 -21.40 1.49
C ARG A 118 -3.17 -21.08 1.87
N LEU A 119 -2.22 -21.85 1.33
CA LEU A 119 -0.78 -21.57 1.41
C LEU A 119 -0.25 -21.56 -0.03
N HIS A 120 -0.17 -20.38 -0.62
CA HIS A 120 0.16 -20.19 -2.03
C HIS A 120 1.68 -20.03 -2.23
N ALA A 121 2.32 -19.30 -1.34
CA ALA A 121 3.76 -19.08 -1.38
C ALA A 121 4.35 -18.89 0.02
#